data_d658d0cb9af8c22d80fce2dc47c3e150
#
_entry.id   d658d0cb9af8c22d80fce2dc47c3e150
#
_cell.length_a   1.000
_cell.length_b   1.000
_cell.length_c   1.000
_cell.angle_alpha   90.00
_cell.angle_beta   90.00
_cell.angle_gamma   90.00
#
_symmetry.space_group_name_H-M   'P 1'
#
loop_
_entity.id
_entity.type
_entity.pdbx_description
1 polymer ?
#
loop_
_entity_poly.entity_id
_entity_poly.type
_entity_poly.pdbx_seq_one_letter_code
_entity_poly.pdbx_strand_id
1 'polypeptide(L)'
;QDNYYPVTIQNYNDQKEPVDFVYEKAPERAVCIWTNSVENMLALGLGDRIVLAAGVSEEEILPEYQEEFAKIAETAPQYPPKEDIVALEPDFILGWYSTFSSSNYWGETSFWNDRGVNTYISLNSGLMSEQTIQNELDDILALGRIFHVEDKAQEIVDGIEAKVEAGRAYAEGKEPVRVLILENEGDAFRNYGEDSIGGNIASQVGAEICEPDKSVRIGAEDLFSYDPDVIFAVYFGDEEGRTQCVSDFTDNPAFASLSAVQQEKVFPIDLSLIYSPGVRVSNSVDYFLEHLYPEMES
;
A
#
# COMPACT_ATOMS: atom_id res chain seq x y z
N GLN A 1 12.67 11.01 33.94
CA GLN A 1 11.64 10.05 33.48
C GLN A 1 10.89 10.70 32.34
N ASP A 2 10.97 10.11 31.19
CA ASP A 2 10.20 10.51 30.04
C ASP A 2 8.72 10.22 30.37
N ASN A 3 7.90 11.26 30.49
CA ASN A 3 6.49 11.12 30.85
C ASN A 3 5.60 10.86 29.63
N TYR A 4 6.19 10.35 28.52
CA TYR A 4 5.47 10.13 27.28
C TYR A 4 4.50 8.94 27.36
N TYR A 5 4.99 7.81 27.87
CA TYR A 5 4.17 6.61 28.02
C TYR A 5 3.41 6.61 29.35
N PRO A 6 2.24 5.94 29.46
CA PRO A 6 1.62 5.12 28.43
C PRO A 6 0.93 5.94 27.32
N VAL A 7 0.87 5.38 26.10
CA VAL A 7 0.06 5.91 25.00
C VAL A 7 -0.99 4.89 24.58
N THR A 8 -2.17 5.38 24.20
CA THR A 8 -3.26 4.55 23.70
C THR A 8 -3.44 4.82 22.22
N ILE A 9 -3.45 3.75 21.41
CA ILE A 9 -3.69 3.78 19.98
C ILE A 9 -4.87 2.89 19.66
N GLN A 10 -5.87 3.43 18.98
CA GLN A 10 -6.96 2.64 18.45
C GLN A 10 -6.50 1.96 17.13
N ASN A 11 -6.71 0.67 17.05
CA ASN A 11 -6.59 -0.11 15.83
C ASN A 11 -7.74 -1.14 15.83
N TYR A 12 -7.59 -2.29 15.20
CA TYR A 12 -8.69 -3.23 15.00
C TYR A 12 -8.25 -4.66 15.30
N ASN A 13 -9.23 -5.51 15.63
CA ASN A 13 -9.03 -6.95 15.69
C ASN A 13 -9.33 -7.63 14.34
N ASP A 14 -9.16 -8.93 14.26
CA ASP A 14 -9.44 -9.75 13.08
C ASP A 14 -10.94 -9.87 12.73
N GLN A 15 -11.83 -9.37 13.59
CA GLN A 15 -13.27 -9.23 13.33
C GLN A 15 -13.63 -7.82 12.82
N LYS A 16 -12.61 -6.96 12.56
CA LYS A 16 -12.77 -5.55 12.19
C LYS A 16 -13.46 -4.69 13.26
N GLU A 17 -13.37 -5.10 14.50
CA GLU A 17 -13.86 -4.31 15.62
C GLU A 17 -12.75 -3.40 16.14
N PRO A 18 -13.05 -2.12 16.48
CA PRO A 18 -12.05 -1.24 17.04
C PRO A 18 -11.60 -1.69 18.42
N VAL A 19 -10.30 -1.63 18.66
CA VAL A 19 -9.64 -1.99 19.93
C VAL A 19 -8.65 -0.90 20.29
N ASP A 20 -8.67 -0.52 21.57
CA ASP A 20 -7.69 0.40 22.14
C ASP A 20 -6.49 -0.39 22.68
N PHE A 21 -5.33 -0.20 22.05
CA PHE A 21 -4.07 -0.80 22.46
C PHE A 21 -3.29 0.18 23.34
N VAL A 22 -2.90 -0.26 24.54
CA VAL A 22 -2.07 0.53 25.45
C VAL A 22 -0.60 0.10 25.29
N TYR A 23 0.26 1.07 25.09
CA TYR A 23 1.70 0.92 25.04
C TYR A 23 2.31 1.56 26.27
N GLU A 24 2.86 0.74 27.16
CA GLU A 24 3.53 1.20 28.40
C GLU A 24 4.96 1.71 28.13
N LYS A 25 5.52 1.32 26.98
CA LYS A 25 6.82 1.74 26.42
C LYS A 25 6.83 1.53 24.92
N ALA A 26 7.83 2.09 24.23
CA ALA A 26 8.06 1.76 22.82
C ALA A 26 8.34 0.26 22.66
N PRO A 27 7.74 -0.41 21.66
CA PRO A 27 8.08 -1.79 21.34
C PRO A 27 9.56 -1.94 20.99
N GLU A 28 10.16 -3.06 21.39
CA GLU A 28 11.56 -3.35 21.18
C GLU A 28 11.81 -4.49 20.19
N ARG A 29 10.78 -5.32 19.96
CA ARG A 29 10.84 -6.53 19.15
C ARG A 29 9.68 -6.62 18.18
N ALA A 30 9.78 -5.84 17.11
CA ALA A 30 8.74 -5.76 16.09
C ALA A 30 8.92 -6.87 15.04
N VAL A 31 7.84 -7.55 14.72
CA VAL A 31 7.72 -8.39 13.52
C VAL A 31 6.89 -7.62 12.50
N CYS A 32 7.45 -7.41 11.32
CA CYS A 32 6.81 -6.65 10.24
C CYS A 32 6.60 -7.57 9.04
N ILE A 33 5.42 -7.53 8.45
CA ILE A 33 5.10 -8.32 7.28
C ILE A 33 4.60 -7.47 6.13
N TRP A 34 5.07 -7.80 4.94
CA TRP A 34 4.91 -7.08 3.69
C TRP A 34 5.68 -5.75 3.60
N THR A 35 5.89 -5.34 2.38
CA THR A 35 6.74 -4.21 2.00
C THR A 35 6.38 -2.92 2.75
N ASN A 36 5.09 -2.54 2.77
CA ASN A 36 4.65 -1.31 3.43
C ASN A 36 4.96 -1.27 4.94
N SER A 37 4.75 -2.40 5.62
CA SER A 37 5.02 -2.50 7.06
C SER A 37 6.49 -2.29 7.35
N VAL A 38 7.36 -2.92 6.56
CA VAL A 38 8.81 -2.81 6.70
C VAL A 38 9.28 -1.39 6.34
N GLU A 39 8.85 -0.86 5.20
CA GLU A 39 9.28 0.46 4.74
C GLU A 39 8.77 1.61 5.62
N ASN A 40 7.56 1.52 6.17
CA ASN A 40 7.08 2.48 7.14
C ASN A 40 7.99 2.54 8.37
N MET A 41 8.41 1.39 8.88
CA MET A 41 9.35 1.32 10.01
C MET A 41 10.73 1.86 9.63
N LEU A 42 11.26 1.50 8.46
CA LEU A 42 12.57 1.98 7.99
C LEU A 42 12.56 3.50 7.76
N ALA A 43 11.51 4.04 7.16
CA ALA A 43 11.35 5.47 6.95
C ALA A 43 11.29 6.28 8.26
N LEU A 44 10.72 5.68 9.31
CA LEU A 44 10.69 6.25 10.64
C LEU A 44 12.02 6.08 11.42
N GLY A 45 13.02 5.43 10.83
CA GLY A 45 14.31 5.17 11.48
C GLY A 45 14.26 4.06 12.53
N LEU A 46 13.32 3.13 12.40
CA LEU A 46 13.05 2.07 13.39
C LEU A 46 13.54 0.69 12.95
N GLY A 47 14.50 0.63 12.03
CA GLY A 47 15.03 -0.63 11.52
C GLY A 47 15.65 -1.52 12.62
N ASP A 48 16.25 -0.93 13.65
CA ASP A 48 16.79 -1.62 14.81
C ASP A 48 15.74 -2.28 15.72
N ARG A 49 14.47 -1.90 15.56
CA ARG A 49 13.34 -2.51 16.26
C ARG A 49 12.80 -3.75 15.56
N ILE A 50 13.12 -3.95 14.29
CA ILE A 50 12.61 -5.07 13.50
C ILE A 50 13.44 -6.32 13.79
N VAL A 51 12.84 -7.33 14.42
CA VAL A 51 13.49 -8.64 14.64
C VAL A 51 13.25 -9.60 13.49
N LEU A 52 12.16 -9.40 12.72
CA LEU A 52 11.87 -10.15 11.51
C LEU A 52 11.12 -9.26 10.52
N ALA A 53 11.62 -9.22 9.27
CA ALA A 53 10.89 -8.71 8.10
C ALA A 53 10.45 -9.90 7.24
N ALA A 54 9.14 -10.14 7.12
CA ALA A 54 8.59 -11.28 6.40
C ALA A 54 7.74 -10.85 5.19
N GLY A 55 7.60 -11.75 4.21
CA GLY A 55 6.83 -11.49 2.99
C GLY A 55 7.48 -10.44 2.07
N VAL A 56 8.78 -10.23 2.18
CA VAL A 56 9.52 -9.22 1.44
C VAL A 56 10.96 -9.67 1.21
N SER A 57 11.52 -9.30 0.06
CA SER A 57 12.94 -9.48 -0.27
C SER A 57 13.63 -8.12 -0.43
N GLU A 58 14.96 -8.11 -0.41
CA GLU A 58 15.74 -6.87 -0.52
C GLU A 58 15.48 -6.13 -1.83
N GLU A 59 15.27 -6.85 -2.92
CA GLU A 59 15.00 -6.27 -4.24
C GLU A 59 13.65 -5.55 -4.32
N GLU A 60 12.71 -5.89 -3.45
CA GLU A 60 11.39 -5.27 -3.37
C GLU A 60 11.38 -3.98 -2.53
N ILE A 61 12.43 -3.77 -1.73
CA ILE A 61 12.59 -2.58 -0.89
C ILE A 61 13.07 -1.40 -1.72
N LEU A 62 12.51 -0.21 -1.48
CA LEU A 62 12.96 1.02 -2.11
C LEU A 62 14.47 1.23 -1.92
N PRO A 63 15.21 1.69 -2.95
CA PRO A 63 16.66 1.82 -2.91
C PRO A 63 17.18 2.59 -1.68
N GLU A 64 16.47 3.62 -1.25
CA GLU A 64 16.84 4.43 -0.09
C GLU A 64 16.79 3.68 1.24
N TYR A 65 16.07 2.55 1.31
CA TYR A 65 15.93 1.76 2.54
C TYR A 65 16.73 0.43 2.51
N GLN A 66 17.31 0.05 1.39
CA GLN A 66 18.00 -1.25 1.25
C GLN A 66 19.17 -1.40 2.23
N GLU A 67 19.95 -0.33 2.47
CA GLU A 67 21.06 -0.37 3.43
C GLU A 67 20.59 -0.67 4.86
N GLU A 68 19.48 -0.08 5.28
CA GLU A 68 18.90 -0.32 6.61
C GLU A 68 18.19 -1.67 6.66
N PHE A 69 17.53 -2.08 5.58
CA PHE A 69 16.91 -3.41 5.47
C PHE A 69 17.95 -4.53 5.62
N ALA A 70 19.12 -4.39 5.01
CA ALA A 70 20.22 -5.36 5.11
C ALA A 70 20.75 -5.55 6.53
N LYS A 71 20.46 -4.64 7.47
CA LYS A 71 20.83 -4.73 8.89
C LYS A 71 19.82 -5.50 9.74
N ILE A 72 18.63 -5.80 9.22
CA ILE A 72 17.60 -6.54 9.93
C ILE A 72 18.10 -7.96 10.22
N ALA A 73 17.92 -8.41 11.46
CA ALA A 73 18.51 -9.66 11.93
C ALA A 73 17.97 -10.90 11.18
N GLU A 74 16.67 -10.93 10.91
CA GLU A 74 16.02 -12.02 10.18
C GLU A 74 15.11 -11.47 9.09
N THR A 75 15.20 -12.05 7.89
CA THR A 75 14.31 -11.76 6.77
C THR A 75 13.76 -13.05 6.18
N ALA A 76 12.52 -13.04 5.72
CA ALA A 76 11.89 -14.18 5.09
C ALA A 76 11.02 -13.72 3.90
N PRO A 77 11.22 -14.24 2.67
CA PRO A 77 10.44 -13.82 1.50
C PRO A 77 8.98 -14.29 1.54
N GLN A 78 8.63 -15.13 2.50
CA GLN A 78 7.28 -15.66 2.69
C GLN A 78 6.88 -15.60 4.16
N TYR A 79 5.64 -15.99 4.49
CA TYR A 79 5.19 -16.16 5.87
C TYR A 79 5.91 -17.32 6.55
N PRO A 80 6.72 -17.09 7.58
CA PRO A 80 7.19 -18.18 8.45
C PRO A 80 6.02 -18.83 9.20
N PRO A 81 6.18 -20.06 9.66
CA PRO A 81 5.23 -20.71 10.57
C PRO A 81 4.98 -19.86 11.83
N LYS A 82 3.75 -19.92 12.33
CA LYS A 82 3.34 -19.16 13.54
C LYS A 82 4.23 -19.45 14.76
N GLU A 83 4.67 -20.69 14.89
CA GLU A 83 5.53 -21.15 15.97
C GLU A 83 6.92 -20.45 15.93
N ASP A 84 7.43 -20.17 14.76
CA ASP A 84 8.70 -19.46 14.59
C ASP A 84 8.54 -17.99 15.06
N ILE A 85 7.38 -17.38 14.77
CA ILE A 85 7.08 -16.03 15.26
C ILE A 85 6.99 -16.01 16.78
N VAL A 86 6.33 -17.00 17.39
CA VAL A 86 6.26 -17.13 18.85
C VAL A 86 7.68 -17.27 19.47
N ALA A 87 8.57 -18.02 18.81
CA ALA A 87 9.95 -18.23 19.28
C ALA A 87 10.80 -16.95 19.24
N LEU A 88 10.43 -15.97 18.41
CA LEU A 88 11.09 -14.66 18.38
C LEU A 88 10.70 -13.77 19.57
N GLU A 89 9.70 -14.16 20.36
CA GLU A 89 9.19 -13.38 21.49
C GLU A 89 8.94 -11.88 21.13
N PRO A 90 8.13 -11.61 20.08
CA PRO A 90 7.83 -10.24 19.71
C PRO A 90 6.97 -9.55 20.78
N ASP A 91 7.08 -8.22 20.87
CA ASP A 91 6.16 -7.39 21.64
C ASP A 91 5.22 -6.56 20.75
N PHE A 92 5.47 -6.58 19.42
CA PHE A 92 4.67 -5.88 18.42
C PHE A 92 4.65 -6.64 17.09
N ILE A 93 3.48 -6.74 16.46
CA ILE A 93 3.33 -7.30 15.12
C ILE A 93 2.57 -6.29 14.23
N LEU A 94 3.22 -5.85 13.16
CA LEU A 94 2.67 -4.98 12.13
C LEU A 94 2.41 -5.78 10.87
N GLY A 95 1.17 -5.83 10.44
CA GLY A 95 0.80 -6.64 9.29
C GLY A 95 -0.47 -6.18 8.58
N TRP A 96 -0.90 -6.99 7.60
CA TRP A 96 -2.14 -6.78 6.88
C TRP A 96 -3.31 -7.48 7.59
N TYR A 97 -4.54 -7.13 7.19
CA TYR A 97 -5.73 -7.81 7.69
C TYR A 97 -5.66 -9.32 7.47
N SER A 98 -5.18 -9.78 6.30
CA SER A 98 -5.00 -11.20 6.00
C SER A 98 -4.05 -11.92 6.96
N THR A 99 -3.09 -11.22 7.54
CA THR A 99 -2.15 -11.80 8.53
C THR A 99 -2.88 -12.40 9.72
N PHE A 100 -3.97 -11.77 10.14
CA PHE A 100 -4.72 -12.11 11.36
C PHE A 100 -6.09 -12.73 11.08
N SER A 101 -6.69 -12.49 9.92
CA SER A 101 -8.02 -13.00 9.57
C SER A 101 -8.00 -14.40 8.96
N SER A 102 -6.84 -14.92 8.60
CA SER A 102 -6.67 -16.23 7.96
C SER A 102 -5.95 -17.20 8.87
N SER A 103 -6.54 -18.39 9.05
CA SER A 103 -5.90 -19.52 9.76
C SER A 103 -4.65 -20.06 9.05
N ASN A 104 -4.45 -19.69 7.77
CA ASN A 104 -3.28 -20.11 7.00
C ASN A 104 -2.03 -19.28 7.32
N TYR A 105 -2.20 -18.18 8.06
CA TYR A 105 -1.10 -17.30 8.47
C TYR A 105 -0.96 -17.33 10.00
N TRP A 106 -0.87 -16.17 10.65
CA TRP A 106 -0.55 -16.13 12.07
C TRP A 106 -1.78 -16.15 12.99
N GLY A 107 -2.98 -16.12 12.39
CA GLY A 107 -4.26 -16.32 13.09
C GLY A 107 -4.68 -15.11 13.94
N GLU A 108 -5.76 -15.31 14.68
CA GLU A 108 -6.53 -14.28 15.40
C GLU A 108 -5.66 -13.33 16.25
N THR A 109 -6.01 -12.05 16.25
CA THR A 109 -5.33 -11.03 17.07
C THR A 109 -5.34 -11.36 18.55
N SER A 110 -6.42 -11.98 19.04
CA SER A 110 -6.54 -12.42 20.44
C SER A 110 -5.43 -13.36 20.88
N PHE A 111 -5.00 -14.28 19.99
CA PHE A 111 -3.88 -15.18 20.30
C PHE A 111 -2.62 -14.43 20.69
N TRP A 112 -2.32 -13.33 20.02
CA TRP A 112 -1.15 -12.49 20.27
C TRP A 112 -1.36 -11.56 21.46
N ASN A 113 -2.53 -10.90 21.52
CA ASN A 113 -2.83 -9.94 22.56
C ASN A 113 -2.88 -10.59 23.97
N ASP A 114 -3.42 -11.81 24.09
CA ASP A 114 -3.43 -12.57 25.35
C ASP A 114 -2.01 -12.94 25.85
N ARG A 115 -1.01 -12.84 24.98
CA ARG A 115 0.40 -13.07 25.28
C ARG A 115 1.20 -11.79 25.49
N GLY A 116 0.51 -10.63 25.54
CA GLY A 116 1.14 -9.33 25.71
C GLY A 116 1.80 -8.78 24.45
N VAL A 117 1.48 -9.32 23.28
CA VAL A 117 1.96 -8.82 21.99
C VAL A 117 0.90 -7.91 21.39
N ASN A 118 1.21 -6.63 21.20
CA ASN A 118 0.31 -5.72 20.51
C ASN A 118 0.33 -5.96 19.00
N THR A 119 -0.84 -6.00 18.39
CA THR A 119 -1.01 -6.15 16.94
C THR A 119 -1.46 -4.84 16.32
N TYR A 120 -0.95 -4.53 15.14
CA TYR A 120 -1.39 -3.40 14.35
C TYR A 120 -1.70 -3.86 12.92
N ILE A 121 -2.92 -3.61 12.47
CA ILE A 121 -3.39 -3.94 11.14
C ILE A 121 -3.35 -2.66 10.29
N SER A 122 -2.59 -2.67 9.20
CA SER A 122 -2.58 -1.57 8.23
C SER A 122 -3.99 -1.32 7.68
N LEU A 123 -4.45 -0.08 7.73
CA LEU A 123 -5.85 0.27 7.48
C LEU A 123 -6.31 -0.09 6.06
N ASN A 124 -5.47 0.15 5.05
CA ASN A 124 -5.81 -0.13 3.65
C ASN A 124 -5.54 -1.58 3.20
N SER A 125 -5.18 -2.46 4.10
CA SER A 125 -4.85 -3.86 3.79
C SER A 125 -6.06 -4.81 3.70
N GLY A 126 -7.24 -4.28 3.40
CA GLY A 126 -8.50 -5.02 3.41
C GLY A 126 -9.31 -4.87 4.71
N LEU A 127 -8.83 -4.04 5.63
CA LEU A 127 -9.53 -3.71 6.87
C LEU A 127 -10.66 -2.70 6.61
N MET A 128 -10.33 -1.55 6.01
CA MET A 128 -11.30 -0.50 5.67
C MET A 128 -12.00 -0.77 4.35
N SER A 129 -13.29 -0.44 4.27
CA SER A 129 -14.08 -0.53 3.03
C SER A 129 -13.64 0.52 2.02
N GLU A 130 -13.45 1.75 2.46
CA GLU A 130 -12.87 2.84 1.68
C GLU A 130 -11.37 2.94 2.00
N GLN A 131 -10.55 2.83 0.96
CA GLN A 131 -9.10 2.90 1.08
C GLN A 131 -8.64 4.26 0.56
N THR A 132 -8.04 5.03 1.44
CA THR A 132 -7.70 6.43 1.17
C THR A 132 -6.25 6.74 1.49
N ILE A 133 -5.72 7.82 0.91
CA ILE A 133 -4.41 8.37 1.31
C ILE A 133 -4.41 8.65 2.81
N GLN A 134 -5.51 9.21 3.36
CA GLN A 134 -5.57 9.54 4.79
C GLN A 134 -5.33 8.31 5.67
N ASN A 135 -5.85 7.14 5.31
CA ASN A 135 -5.59 5.91 6.06
C ASN A 135 -4.09 5.54 6.10
N GLU A 136 -3.36 5.73 4.99
CA GLU A 136 -1.89 5.51 4.98
C GLU A 136 -1.17 6.52 5.88
N LEU A 137 -1.59 7.79 5.85
CA LEU A 137 -1.02 8.83 6.72
C LEU A 137 -1.32 8.54 8.19
N ASP A 138 -2.53 8.10 8.50
CA ASP A 138 -2.93 7.72 9.86
C ASP A 138 -2.11 6.54 10.39
N ASP A 139 -1.79 5.55 9.55
CA ASP A 139 -0.90 4.44 9.90
C ASP A 139 0.51 4.96 10.25
N ILE A 140 1.08 5.85 9.44
CA ILE A 140 2.41 6.45 9.68
C ILE A 140 2.41 7.24 10.99
N LEU A 141 1.39 8.08 11.22
CA LEU A 141 1.27 8.87 12.45
C LEU A 141 1.06 7.99 13.69
N ALA A 142 0.27 6.91 13.57
CA ALA A 142 0.08 5.96 14.65
C ALA A 142 1.39 5.27 15.04
N LEU A 143 2.19 4.82 14.05
CA LEU A 143 3.53 4.27 14.30
C LEU A 143 4.44 5.32 14.95
N GLY A 144 4.39 6.57 14.48
CA GLY A 144 5.11 7.69 15.12
C GLY A 144 4.83 7.79 16.61
N ARG A 145 3.55 7.72 16.99
CA ARG A 145 3.12 7.77 18.40
C ARG A 145 3.50 6.51 19.19
N ILE A 146 3.35 5.32 18.59
CA ILE A 146 3.71 4.04 19.24
C ILE A 146 5.18 4.02 19.64
N PHE A 147 6.05 4.50 18.74
CA PHE A 147 7.50 4.45 18.90
C PHE A 147 8.14 5.73 19.39
N HIS A 148 7.36 6.78 19.69
CA HIS A 148 7.81 8.10 20.14
C HIS A 148 8.78 8.75 19.13
N VAL A 149 8.36 8.78 17.87
CA VAL A 149 9.06 9.42 16.75
C VAL A 149 8.10 10.29 15.92
N GLU A 150 7.20 11.01 16.60
CA GLU A 150 6.13 11.78 15.97
C GLU A 150 6.64 12.85 15.02
N ASP A 151 7.74 13.52 15.37
CA ASP A 151 8.32 14.56 14.52
C ASP A 151 8.72 13.98 13.16
N LYS A 152 9.30 12.76 13.15
CA LYS A 152 9.67 12.08 11.91
C LYS A 152 8.45 11.62 11.12
N ALA A 153 7.43 11.10 11.81
CA ALA A 153 6.17 10.71 11.18
C ALA A 153 5.49 11.92 10.54
N GLN A 154 5.45 13.05 11.23
CA GLN A 154 4.85 14.28 10.70
C GLN A 154 5.62 14.81 9.48
N GLU A 155 6.97 14.80 9.50
CA GLU A 155 7.79 15.19 8.36
C GLU A 155 7.45 14.36 7.09
N ILE A 156 7.27 13.04 7.25
CA ILE A 156 6.90 12.14 6.15
C ILE A 156 5.49 12.47 5.64
N VAL A 157 4.54 12.64 6.54
CA VAL A 157 3.14 12.96 6.21
C VAL A 157 3.07 14.30 5.50
N ASP A 158 3.70 15.35 6.02
CA ASP A 158 3.72 16.68 5.39
C ASP A 158 4.31 16.63 3.98
N GLY A 159 5.35 15.81 3.76
CA GLY A 159 5.97 15.60 2.44
C GLY A 159 5.01 14.94 1.44
N ILE A 160 4.26 13.93 1.88
CA ILE A 160 3.25 13.26 1.05
C ILE A 160 2.10 14.22 0.72
N GLU A 161 1.56 14.91 1.72
CA GLU A 161 0.47 15.88 1.54
C GLU A 161 0.86 17.00 0.58
N ALA A 162 2.08 17.53 0.70
CA ALA A 162 2.59 18.57 -0.20
C ALA A 162 2.64 18.11 -1.67
N LYS A 163 3.05 16.84 -1.92
CA LYS A 163 3.04 16.28 -3.27
C LYS A 163 1.62 16.10 -3.82
N VAL A 164 0.71 15.59 -3.03
CA VAL A 164 -0.70 15.42 -3.42
C VAL A 164 -1.30 16.77 -3.77
N GLU A 165 -1.07 17.79 -2.95
CA GLU A 165 -1.59 19.14 -3.18
C GLU A 165 -0.98 19.78 -4.43
N ALA A 166 0.32 19.61 -4.66
CA ALA A 166 0.97 20.09 -5.89
C ALA A 166 0.37 19.44 -7.15
N GLY A 167 0.12 18.13 -7.11
CA GLY A 167 -0.55 17.40 -8.20
C GLY A 167 -1.97 17.90 -8.44
N ARG A 168 -2.73 18.06 -7.36
CA ARG A 168 -4.10 18.58 -7.42
C ARG A 168 -4.15 20.00 -8.02
N ALA A 169 -3.27 20.89 -7.56
CA ALA A 169 -3.19 22.27 -8.06
C ALA A 169 -2.80 22.31 -9.55
N TYR A 170 -1.91 21.39 -9.99
CA TYR A 170 -1.54 21.30 -11.41
C TYR A 170 -2.72 20.86 -12.28
N ALA A 171 -3.55 19.95 -11.79
CA ALA A 171 -4.72 19.44 -12.50
C ALA A 171 -5.89 20.43 -12.52
N GLU A 172 -5.90 21.42 -11.63
CA GLU A 172 -7.01 22.38 -11.50
C GLU A 172 -7.25 23.12 -12.82
N GLY A 173 -8.50 23.09 -13.29
CA GLY A 173 -8.93 23.76 -14.53
C GLY A 173 -8.56 23.02 -15.82
N LYS A 174 -7.92 21.87 -15.75
CA LYS A 174 -7.69 20.97 -16.89
C LYS A 174 -8.88 19.99 -17.05
N GLU A 175 -9.05 19.50 -18.28
CA GLU A 175 -9.97 18.37 -18.52
C GLU A 175 -9.40 17.14 -17.79
N PRO A 176 -10.22 16.44 -16.99
CA PRO A 176 -9.78 15.23 -16.30
C PRO A 176 -9.38 14.14 -17.29
N VAL A 177 -8.26 13.48 -17.02
CA VAL A 177 -7.85 12.28 -17.77
C VAL A 177 -8.68 11.11 -17.26
N ARG A 178 -9.39 10.42 -18.15
CA ARG A 178 -10.24 9.27 -17.82
C ARG A 178 -9.41 7.99 -17.72
N VAL A 179 -9.47 7.34 -16.58
CA VAL A 179 -8.54 6.27 -16.21
C VAL A 179 -9.28 5.00 -15.76
N LEU A 180 -8.73 3.85 -16.14
CA LEU A 180 -8.97 2.56 -15.49
C LEU A 180 -7.65 2.00 -14.96
N ILE A 181 -7.68 1.42 -13.77
CA ILE A 181 -6.56 0.72 -13.14
C ILE A 181 -6.98 -0.74 -12.99
N LEU A 182 -6.37 -1.64 -13.77
CA LEU A 182 -6.88 -2.98 -14.02
C LEU A 182 -5.82 -4.06 -13.81
N GLU A 183 -6.18 -5.12 -13.10
CA GLU A 183 -5.42 -6.35 -12.98
C GLU A 183 -6.13 -7.47 -13.75
N ASN A 184 -5.41 -8.15 -14.64
CA ASN A 184 -5.94 -9.26 -15.41
C ASN A 184 -6.11 -10.51 -14.53
N GLU A 185 -7.35 -10.94 -14.29
CA GLU A 185 -7.68 -12.16 -13.56
C GLU A 185 -8.09 -13.32 -14.50
N GLY A 186 -7.89 -13.16 -15.82
CA GLY A 186 -8.22 -14.15 -16.84
C GLY A 186 -9.57 -13.89 -17.48
N ASP A 187 -10.67 -14.20 -16.80
CA ASP A 187 -12.03 -14.05 -17.33
C ASP A 187 -12.53 -12.60 -17.32
N ALA A 188 -12.00 -11.80 -16.42
CA ALA A 188 -12.33 -10.39 -16.26
C ALA A 188 -11.13 -9.64 -15.65
N PHE A 189 -11.26 -8.32 -15.60
CA PHE A 189 -10.29 -7.45 -14.93
C PHE A 189 -10.81 -7.06 -13.55
N ARG A 190 -9.93 -7.19 -12.55
CA ARG A 190 -10.13 -6.57 -11.25
C ARG A 190 -9.96 -5.07 -11.42
N ASN A 191 -10.94 -4.32 -10.93
CA ASN A 191 -10.95 -2.88 -10.97
C ASN A 191 -10.40 -2.30 -9.65
N TYR A 192 -9.47 -1.37 -9.76
CA TYR A 192 -9.01 -0.53 -8.65
C TYR A 192 -9.74 0.81 -8.75
N GLY A 193 -11.00 0.83 -8.30
CA GLY A 193 -11.89 1.99 -8.32
C GLY A 193 -11.44 3.10 -7.37
N GLU A 194 -12.17 4.21 -7.34
CA GLU A 194 -11.86 5.37 -6.50
C GLU A 194 -11.89 5.04 -5.00
N ASP A 195 -12.65 4.03 -4.60
CA ASP A 195 -12.73 3.49 -3.24
C ASP A 195 -11.58 2.51 -2.89
N SER A 196 -10.66 2.26 -3.84
CA SER A 196 -9.36 1.63 -3.60
C SER A 196 -8.28 2.69 -3.41
N ILE A 197 -7.17 2.33 -2.73
CA ILE A 197 -6.08 3.31 -2.52
C ILE A 197 -5.45 3.74 -3.85
N GLY A 198 -5.28 2.86 -4.82
CA GLY A 198 -4.76 3.22 -6.14
C GLY A 198 -5.65 4.22 -6.88
N GLY A 199 -6.95 3.95 -6.94
CA GLY A 199 -7.93 4.87 -7.54
C GLY A 199 -8.06 6.17 -6.76
N ASN A 200 -8.00 6.12 -5.43
CA ASN A 200 -8.01 7.31 -4.58
C ASN A 200 -6.82 8.23 -4.87
N ILE A 201 -5.60 7.68 -4.95
CA ILE A 201 -4.40 8.48 -5.27
C ILE A 201 -4.55 9.13 -6.65
N ALA A 202 -4.93 8.36 -7.68
CA ALA A 202 -5.10 8.88 -9.03
C ALA A 202 -6.17 9.99 -9.09
N SER A 203 -7.31 9.81 -8.42
CA SER A 203 -8.38 10.80 -8.32
C SER A 203 -7.93 12.07 -7.60
N GLN A 204 -7.17 11.95 -6.51
CA GLN A 204 -6.66 13.11 -5.77
C GLN A 204 -5.68 13.98 -6.58
N VAL A 205 -5.04 13.43 -7.59
CA VAL A 205 -4.15 14.18 -8.50
C VAL A 205 -4.81 14.49 -9.86
N GLY A 206 -6.13 14.41 -9.95
CA GLY A 206 -6.94 14.95 -11.04
C GLY A 206 -7.36 13.95 -12.10
N ALA A 207 -7.18 12.65 -11.91
CA ALA A 207 -7.77 11.65 -12.79
C ALA A 207 -9.28 11.50 -12.53
N GLU A 208 -10.04 11.16 -13.57
CA GLU A 208 -11.41 10.66 -13.48
C GLU A 208 -11.39 9.14 -13.58
N ILE A 209 -11.73 8.46 -12.48
CA ILE A 209 -11.81 7.00 -12.45
C ILE A 209 -13.13 6.57 -13.12
N CYS A 210 -13.04 5.88 -14.27
CA CYS A 210 -14.20 5.51 -15.07
C CYS A 210 -15.18 4.59 -14.35
N GLU A 211 -14.68 3.67 -13.50
CA GLU A 211 -15.48 2.83 -12.62
C GLU A 211 -15.05 3.02 -11.17
N PRO A 212 -15.77 3.79 -10.36
CA PRO A 212 -15.34 4.13 -9.01
C PRO A 212 -15.44 3.00 -8.00
N ASP A 213 -16.24 1.97 -8.24
CA ASP A 213 -16.48 0.87 -7.31
C ASP A 213 -15.47 -0.29 -7.56
N LYS A 214 -14.55 -0.51 -6.62
CA LYS A 214 -13.57 -1.61 -6.70
C LYS A 214 -14.16 -3.02 -6.66
N SER A 215 -15.42 -3.16 -6.26
CA SER A 215 -16.10 -4.45 -6.24
C SER A 215 -16.58 -4.89 -7.63
N VAL A 216 -16.66 -3.95 -8.58
CA VAL A 216 -17.05 -4.22 -9.97
C VAL A 216 -15.91 -4.93 -10.69
N ARG A 217 -16.22 -6.07 -11.33
CA ARG A 217 -15.32 -6.74 -12.27
C ARG A 217 -15.63 -6.25 -13.68
N ILE A 218 -14.60 -5.86 -14.41
CA ILE A 218 -14.74 -5.27 -15.76
C ILE A 218 -14.49 -6.37 -16.79
N GLY A 219 -15.49 -6.66 -17.59
CA GLY A 219 -15.38 -7.56 -18.74
C GLY A 219 -14.83 -6.84 -19.99
N ALA A 220 -14.47 -7.63 -21.00
CA ALA A 220 -13.97 -7.09 -22.28
C ALA A 220 -14.96 -6.12 -22.95
N GLU A 221 -16.27 -6.39 -22.85
CA GLU A 221 -17.30 -5.52 -23.44
C GLU A 221 -17.43 -4.19 -22.67
N ASP A 222 -17.21 -4.21 -21.34
CA ASP A 222 -17.29 -3.01 -20.51
C ASP A 222 -16.17 -2.03 -20.83
N LEU A 223 -14.97 -2.54 -21.19
CA LEU A 223 -13.85 -1.70 -21.60
C LEU A 223 -14.18 -0.76 -22.74
N PHE A 224 -14.97 -1.22 -23.74
CA PHE A 224 -15.42 -0.38 -24.84
C PHE A 224 -16.45 0.66 -24.42
N SER A 225 -17.26 0.35 -23.42
CA SER A 225 -18.25 1.30 -22.89
C SER A 225 -17.58 2.42 -22.10
N TYR A 226 -16.52 2.10 -21.35
CA TYR A 226 -15.74 3.10 -20.63
C TYR A 226 -14.81 3.88 -21.56
N ASP A 227 -14.16 3.21 -22.50
CA ASP A 227 -13.14 3.75 -23.42
C ASP A 227 -12.21 4.79 -22.73
N PRO A 228 -11.38 4.37 -21.77
CA PRO A 228 -10.54 5.28 -21.01
C PRO A 228 -9.44 5.90 -21.87
N ASP A 229 -8.97 7.09 -21.47
CA ASP A 229 -7.81 7.74 -22.09
C ASP A 229 -6.50 7.02 -21.73
N VAL A 230 -6.43 6.48 -20.50
CA VAL A 230 -5.28 5.78 -19.95
C VAL A 230 -5.72 4.50 -19.24
N ILE A 231 -4.99 3.42 -19.46
CA ILE A 231 -5.10 2.18 -18.68
C ILE A 231 -3.79 1.98 -17.90
N PHE A 232 -3.89 1.86 -16.59
CA PHE A 232 -2.80 1.36 -15.76
C PHE A 232 -3.01 -0.14 -15.56
N ALA A 233 -2.12 -0.94 -16.17
CA ALA A 233 -2.14 -2.39 -16.10
C ALA A 233 -1.32 -2.85 -14.88
N VAL A 234 -2.01 -3.48 -13.93
CA VAL A 234 -1.40 -3.86 -12.64
C VAL A 234 -0.62 -5.15 -12.78
N TYR A 235 0.58 -5.16 -12.22
CA TYR A 235 1.40 -6.36 -12.07
C TYR A 235 2.02 -6.43 -10.68
N PHE A 236 2.48 -7.61 -10.33
CA PHE A 236 3.38 -7.84 -9.19
C PHE A 236 4.44 -8.87 -9.60
N GLY A 237 5.60 -8.80 -8.97
CA GLY A 237 6.71 -9.69 -9.29
C GLY A 237 7.75 -9.03 -10.20
N ASP A 238 8.15 -9.73 -11.25
CA ASP A 238 9.31 -9.40 -12.06
C ASP A 238 8.99 -8.62 -13.36
N GLU A 239 10.04 -8.37 -14.16
CA GLU A 239 9.94 -7.66 -15.43
C GLU A 239 9.12 -8.43 -16.47
N GLU A 240 9.00 -9.77 -16.35
CA GLU A 240 8.13 -10.57 -17.23
C GLU A 240 6.66 -10.20 -16.95
N GLY A 241 6.24 -10.18 -15.69
CA GLY A 241 4.91 -9.73 -15.27
C GLY A 241 4.62 -8.30 -15.70
N ARG A 242 5.60 -7.41 -15.55
CA ARG A 242 5.51 -6.01 -15.98
C ARG A 242 5.28 -5.87 -17.50
N THR A 243 5.95 -6.68 -18.30
CA THR A 243 5.76 -6.67 -19.75
C THR A 243 4.43 -7.32 -20.14
N GLN A 244 4.08 -8.44 -19.50
CA GLN A 244 2.87 -9.19 -19.82
C GLN A 244 1.59 -8.38 -19.54
N CYS A 245 1.51 -7.66 -18.44
CA CYS A 245 0.29 -6.90 -18.11
C CYS A 245 -0.05 -5.85 -19.17
N VAL A 246 0.94 -5.25 -19.81
CA VAL A 246 0.74 -4.30 -20.93
C VAL A 246 0.35 -5.04 -22.21
N SER A 247 1.05 -6.14 -22.55
CA SER A 247 0.80 -6.90 -23.76
C SER A 247 -0.58 -7.57 -23.76
N ASP A 248 -1.16 -7.85 -22.60
CA ASP A 248 -2.54 -8.34 -22.47
C ASP A 248 -3.56 -7.39 -23.13
N PHE A 249 -3.26 -6.10 -23.19
CA PHE A 249 -4.07 -5.09 -23.87
C PHE A 249 -3.55 -4.81 -25.29
N THR A 250 -2.25 -4.53 -25.44
CA THR A 250 -1.69 -3.99 -26.69
C THR A 250 -1.55 -5.05 -27.78
N ASP A 251 -1.31 -6.31 -27.42
CA ASP A 251 -1.15 -7.42 -28.36
C ASP A 251 -2.46 -8.16 -28.61
N ASN A 252 -3.54 -7.80 -27.92
CA ASN A 252 -4.84 -8.41 -28.10
C ASN A 252 -5.63 -7.69 -29.21
N PRO A 253 -5.88 -8.32 -30.37
CA PRO A 253 -6.62 -7.70 -31.47
C PRO A 253 -8.03 -7.22 -31.06
N ALA A 254 -8.64 -7.85 -30.06
CA ALA A 254 -9.94 -7.46 -29.55
C ALA A 254 -9.93 -6.03 -28.97
N PHE A 255 -8.81 -5.58 -28.41
CA PHE A 255 -8.69 -4.27 -27.77
C PHE A 255 -8.07 -3.18 -28.67
N ALA A 256 -7.73 -3.50 -29.91
CA ALA A 256 -7.04 -2.59 -30.83
C ALA A 256 -7.78 -1.27 -31.11
N SER A 257 -9.09 -1.21 -30.85
CA SER A 257 -9.89 0.01 -31.05
C SER A 257 -10.06 0.87 -29.79
N LEU A 258 -9.58 0.41 -28.63
CA LEU A 258 -9.61 1.22 -27.40
C LEU A 258 -8.72 2.46 -27.55
N SER A 259 -9.21 3.61 -27.10
CA SER A 259 -8.50 4.88 -27.16
C SER A 259 -7.10 4.80 -26.50
N ALA A 260 -7.01 4.20 -25.32
CA ALA A 260 -5.74 4.02 -24.60
C ALA A 260 -4.73 3.16 -25.39
N VAL A 261 -5.19 2.11 -26.08
CA VAL A 261 -4.33 1.24 -26.89
C VAL A 261 -3.85 1.97 -28.14
N GLN A 262 -4.75 2.67 -28.85
CA GLN A 262 -4.40 3.43 -30.05
C GLN A 262 -3.41 4.56 -29.80
N GLN A 263 -3.47 5.16 -28.61
CA GLN A 263 -2.62 6.28 -28.20
C GLN A 263 -1.36 5.83 -27.46
N GLU A 264 -1.11 4.51 -27.33
CA GLU A 264 0.03 3.94 -26.58
C GLU A 264 0.04 4.37 -25.11
N LYS A 265 -1.15 4.52 -24.50
CA LYS A 265 -1.34 4.92 -23.11
C LYS A 265 -1.81 3.78 -22.20
N VAL A 266 -1.20 2.62 -22.38
CA VAL A 266 -1.31 1.48 -21.48
C VAL A 266 0.01 1.36 -20.72
N PHE A 267 -0.02 1.65 -19.43
CA PHE A 267 1.19 1.71 -18.59
C PHE A 267 1.18 0.63 -17.52
N PRO A 268 2.29 -0.08 -17.29
CA PRO A 268 2.36 -1.03 -16.19
C PRO A 268 2.43 -0.29 -14.87
N ILE A 269 1.72 -0.76 -13.84
CA ILE A 269 1.84 -0.22 -12.49
C ILE A 269 2.07 -1.34 -11.49
N ASP A 270 3.10 -1.18 -10.65
CA ASP A 270 3.41 -2.16 -9.61
C ASP A 270 2.33 -2.15 -8.52
N LEU A 271 1.89 -3.34 -8.10
CA LEU A 271 0.89 -3.49 -7.06
C LEU A 271 1.27 -2.79 -5.75
N SER A 272 2.57 -2.75 -5.43
CA SER A 272 3.06 -2.07 -4.22
C SER A 272 2.83 -0.56 -4.19
N LEU A 273 2.54 0.06 -5.34
CA LEU A 273 2.18 1.47 -5.42
C LEU A 273 0.68 1.74 -5.19
N ILE A 274 -0.16 0.71 -5.34
CA ILE A 274 -1.62 0.87 -5.36
C ILE A 274 -2.37 -0.06 -4.42
N TYR A 275 -1.67 -0.81 -3.58
CA TYR A 275 -2.26 -1.67 -2.55
C TYR A 275 -1.50 -1.52 -1.24
N SER A 276 -2.10 -0.85 -0.26
CA SER A 276 -1.48 -0.54 1.04
C SER A 276 -0.03 -0.02 0.89
N PRO A 277 0.19 1.08 0.16
CA PRO A 277 1.54 1.51 -0.23
C PRO A 277 2.39 2.08 0.91
N GLY A 278 1.77 2.50 2.03
CA GLY A 278 2.50 3.13 3.13
C GLY A 278 3.23 4.40 2.65
N VAL A 279 4.50 4.53 3.01
CA VAL A 279 5.33 5.66 2.57
C VAL A 279 5.48 5.77 1.05
N ARG A 280 5.23 4.69 0.30
CA ARG A 280 5.23 4.70 -1.16
C ARG A 280 4.09 5.51 -1.79
N VAL A 281 3.12 6.03 -1.01
CA VAL A 281 2.15 7.00 -1.55
C VAL A 281 2.86 8.14 -2.29
N SER A 282 4.01 8.60 -1.77
CA SER A 282 4.85 9.59 -2.45
C SER A 282 5.27 9.16 -3.86
N ASN A 283 5.75 7.92 -4.00
CA ASN A 283 6.14 7.33 -5.29
C ASN A 283 4.93 7.10 -6.21
N SER A 284 3.79 6.72 -5.64
CA SER A 284 2.54 6.52 -6.37
C SER A 284 2.06 7.83 -6.99
N VAL A 285 2.10 8.92 -6.23
CA VAL A 285 1.77 10.26 -6.72
C VAL A 285 2.67 10.65 -7.89
N ASP A 286 4.00 10.50 -7.73
CA ASP A 286 4.96 10.80 -8.80
C ASP A 286 4.66 9.98 -10.06
N TYR A 287 4.39 8.68 -9.90
CA TYR A 287 4.08 7.78 -11.01
C TYR A 287 2.81 8.21 -11.78
N PHE A 288 1.72 8.51 -11.06
CA PHE A 288 0.50 8.96 -11.70
C PHE A 288 0.69 10.32 -12.40
N LEU A 289 1.37 11.27 -11.77
CA LEU A 289 1.62 12.58 -12.38
C LEU A 289 2.46 12.48 -13.66
N GLU A 290 3.50 11.65 -13.66
CA GLU A 290 4.35 11.43 -14.84
C GLU A 290 3.55 10.90 -16.04
N HIS A 291 2.60 9.99 -15.80
CA HIS A 291 1.85 9.35 -16.88
C HIS A 291 0.56 10.09 -17.25
N LEU A 292 -0.04 10.83 -16.31
CA LEU A 292 -1.22 11.64 -16.58
C LEU A 292 -0.86 12.98 -17.22
N TYR A 293 0.26 13.57 -16.79
CA TYR A 293 0.69 14.91 -17.18
C TYR A 293 2.18 14.92 -17.57
N PRO A 294 2.56 14.27 -18.69
CA PRO A 294 3.98 14.16 -19.08
C PRO A 294 4.65 15.51 -19.34
N GLU A 295 3.86 16.58 -19.53
CA GLU A 295 4.35 17.95 -19.67
C GLU A 295 4.62 18.66 -18.34
N MET A 296 4.25 18.06 -17.21
CA MET A 296 4.55 18.60 -15.89
C MET A 296 6.06 18.46 -15.63
N GLU A 297 6.76 19.60 -15.50
CA GLU A 297 8.16 19.57 -15.09
C GLU A 297 8.27 19.08 -13.64
N SER A 298 9.09 18.06 -13.44
CA SER A 298 9.35 17.42 -12.14
C SER A 298 10.17 18.31 -11.19
#